data_2ab9e26a6357ce860ce6fcb81325a322
#
_entry.id   2ab9e26a6357ce860ce6fcb81325a322
#
_cell.length_a   1.000
_cell.length_b   1.000
_cell.length_c   1.000
_cell.angle_alpha   90.00
_cell.angle_beta   90.00
_cell.angle_gamma   90.00
#
_symmetry.space_group_name_H-M   'P 1'
#
loop_
_entity.id
_entity.type
_entity.pdbx_description
1 polymer ?
#
loop_
_entity_poly.entity_id
_entity_poly.type
_entity_poly.pdbx_seq_one_letter_code
_entity_poly.pdbx_strand_id
1 'polypeptide(L)'
;MPSGATTATASNFIKRYYTPQFTVNTISKVESRTLNLITHDTKGTGDDYNFLNLYGDNPSGSQDFTEAQDRGQNSMSGGAQFKVTWCNDFQVPSVGKDIIAKTKNKQGGWIPQLKNEMDSSLRYSAHRRSVALFTTGYGELATVTNAIGAGFVITLGNPRTGVADRSVVYRFVKGMKLVFSASISGAVLRAGQSAVITKVDYNLGTITLDTALNAITGLTINDVIFTKGDRQDSATPSRLRPAGLPAWIPTTAPSGGESFFGQDRTTNSFLYGWIVDCTSTGVSIMQGLVAAANYVSTIGHASRMVAVLSPAKFIELSAALDNKQYTMITGRGGVGYKTIVVYADGVELPVISDQYCTDSEGYVIDPGAIHHPSIGDAPHIDNEDGNQVLRQSSAAGIEVRYEAFECFTNENPAATAVLKFA
;
A
#
# COMPACT_ATOMS: atom_id res chain seq x y z
N MET A 1 44.15 47.65 25.24
CA MET A 1 44.48 46.72 24.13
C MET A 1 43.25 46.53 23.30
N PRO A 2 43.29 46.71 21.97
CA PRO A 2 42.11 46.36 21.16
C PRO A 2 41.86 44.87 21.27
N SER A 3 40.66 44.49 21.64
CA SER A 3 40.24 43.10 21.70
C SER A 3 40.31 42.52 20.29
N GLY A 4 41.17 41.53 20.08
CA GLY A 4 41.25 40.81 18.81
C GLY A 4 39.90 40.25 18.38
N ALA A 5 39.71 40.05 17.09
CA ALA A 5 38.51 39.47 16.54
C ALA A 5 38.21 38.13 17.23
N THR A 6 37.08 38.04 17.91
CA THR A 6 36.58 36.81 18.54
C THR A 6 35.79 36.00 17.52
N THR A 7 35.63 34.69 17.75
CA THR A 7 34.81 33.84 16.90
C THR A 7 33.37 34.37 16.75
N ALA A 8 32.84 35.04 17.75
CA ALA A 8 31.52 35.67 17.68
C ALA A 8 31.48 36.89 16.73
N THR A 9 32.52 37.72 16.71
CA THR A 9 32.61 38.88 15.82
C THR A 9 33.01 38.49 14.40
N ALA A 10 33.69 37.36 14.21
CA ALA A 10 34.11 36.83 12.92
C ALA A 10 33.11 35.82 12.32
N SER A 11 32.00 35.52 12.99
CA SER A 11 31.08 34.48 12.58
C SER A 11 30.52 34.62 11.15
N ASN A 12 30.37 35.88 10.68
CA ASN A 12 29.90 36.15 9.32
C ASN A 12 30.98 35.91 8.24
N PHE A 13 32.25 35.82 8.64
CA PHE A 13 33.37 35.58 7.73
C PHE A 13 33.91 34.16 7.81
N ILE A 14 33.54 33.40 8.85
CA ILE A 14 33.97 32.01 9.01
C ILE A 14 33.11 31.11 8.13
N LYS A 15 33.72 30.53 7.10
CA LYS A 15 33.07 29.55 6.26
C LYS A 15 32.85 28.26 7.07
N ARG A 16 31.60 27.85 7.22
CA ARG A 16 31.27 26.57 7.85
C ARG A 16 31.76 25.43 6.97
N TYR A 17 32.48 24.49 7.56
CA TYR A 17 32.85 23.26 6.87
C TYR A 17 31.63 22.34 6.76
N TYR A 18 31.37 21.90 5.57
CA TYR A 18 30.33 20.91 5.28
C TYR A 18 31.00 19.72 4.61
N THR A 19 30.61 18.52 5.02
CA THR A 19 31.10 17.30 4.39
C THR A 19 30.74 17.27 2.90
N PRO A 20 31.54 16.64 2.01
CA PRO A 20 31.24 16.54 0.59
C PRO A 20 29.87 15.88 0.29
N GLN A 21 29.38 15.07 1.21
CA GLN A 21 28.03 14.48 1.18
C GLN A 21 27.13 15.26 2.15
N PHE A 22 26.53 16.33 1.66
CA PHE A 22 25.65 17.19 2.49
C PHE A 22 24.37 16.55 2.93
N THR A 23 23.85 15.63 2.13
CA THR A 23 22.58 14.97 2.36
C THR A 23 22.83 13.52 2.60
N VAL A 24 22.82 13.14 3.86
CA VAL A 24 22.48 11.77 4.20
C VAL A 24 20.97 11.67 3.97
N ASN A 25 20.58 11.06 2.86
CA ASN A 25 19.19 10.80 2.60
C ASN A 25 18.77 9.63 3.50
N THR A 26 18.28 9.95 4.70
CA THR A 26 17.72 8.98 5.65
C THR A 26 16.39 8.42 5.17
N ILE A 27 15.78 9.05 4.18
CA ILE A 27 14.60 8.50 3.49
C ILE A 27 15.13 7.52 2.45
N SER A 28 15.35 6.28 2.86
CA SER A 28 15.67 5.18 1.96
C SER A 28 14.53 4.96 0.96
N LYS A 29 14.79 4.17 -0.07
CA LYS A 29 13.76 3.70 -1.01
C LYS A 29 12.56 3.19 -0.24
N VAL A 30 11.44 3.87 -0.38
CA VAL A 30 10.20 3.65 0.37
C VAL A 30 9.26 2.74 -0.43
N GLU A 31 9.79 1.98 -1.37
CA GLU A 31 9.01 1.04 -2.16
C GLU A 31 8.76 -0.25 -1.38
N SER A 32 7.54 -0.74 -1.48
CA SER A 32 7.12 -2.04 -0.98
C SER A 32 7.96 -3.14 -1.64
N ARG A 33 8.43 -4.10 -0.84
CA ARG A 33 9.11 -5.28 -1.37
C ARG A 33 8.17 -6.14 -2.20
N THR A 34 6.92 -6.19 -1.81
CA THR A 34 5.87 -6.92 -2.52
C THR A 34 5.59 -6.32 -3.89
N LEU A 35 5.54 -4.97 -3.98
CA LEU A 35 5.32 -4.28 -5.24
C LEU A 35 6.41 -4.61 -6.28
N ASN A 36 7.66 -4.79 -5.84
CA ASN A 36 8.77 -5.15 -6.73
C ASN A 36 8.70 -6.59 -7.28
N LEU A 37 7.83 -7.44 -6.73
CA LEU A 37 7.60 -8.80 -7.23
C LEU A 37 6.47 -8.86 -8.24
N ILE A 38 5.59 -7.86 -8.25
CA ILE A 38 4.42 -7.79 -9.12
C ILE A 38 4.82 -7.28 -10.49
N THR A 39 4.24 -7.89 -11.53
CA THR A 39 4.50 -7.47 -12.91
C THR A 39 3.84 -6.13 -13.19
N HIS A 40 4.63 -5.15 -13.63
CA HIS A 40 4.13 -3.86 -14.13
C HIS A 40 3.91 -3.94 -15.64
N ASP A 41 2.70 -3.64 -16.09
CA ASP A 41 2.34 -3.58 -17.51
C ASP A 41 1.97 -2.15 -17.89
N THR A 42 2.75 -1.55 -18.81
CA THR A 42 2.58 -0.16 -19.27
C THR A 42 1.71 -0.03 -20.53
N LYS A 43 1.07 -1.11 -20.97
CA LYS A 43 0.31 -1.15 -22.22
C LYS A 43 -1.19 -0.92 -22.06
N GLY A 44 -1.63 -0.44 -20.89
CA GLY A 44 -3.03 -0.13 -20.62
C GLY A 44 -3.59 0.88 -21.61
N THR A 45 -4.84 0.66 -22.07
CA THR A 45 -5.57 1.54 -22.97
C THR A 45 -7.08 1.45 -22.69
N GLY A 46 -7.84 2.48 -23.08
CA GLY A 46 -9.30 2.51 -22.91
C GLY A 46 -9.75 2.94 -21.52
N ASP A 47 -11.07 2.89 -21.29
CA ASP A 47 -11.71 3.38 -20.07
C ASP A 47 -11.50 2.43 -18.87
N ASP A 48 -11.38 1.13 -19.12
CA ASP A 48 -11.26 0.09 -18.12
C ASP A 48 -10.22 -0.96 -18.52
N TYR A 49 -9.57 -1.57 -17.52
CA TYR A 49 -8.80 -2.78 -17.71
C TYR A 49 -9.70 -4.00 -17.50
N ASN A 50 -9.93 -4.78 -18.58
CA ASN A 50 -10.85 -5.92 -18.57
C ASN A 50 -10.09 -7.24 -18.67
N PHE A 51 -10.42 -8.18 -17.80
CA PHE A 51 -9.92 -9.56 -17.89
C PHE A 51 -11.02 -10.58 -17.53
N LEU A 52 -10.87 -11.77 -18.07
CA LEU A 52 -11.80 -12.89 -17.85
C LEU A 52 -11.12 -13.93 -16.95
N ASN A 53 -11.76 -14.24 -15.83
CA ASN A 53 -11.37 -15.36 -14.97
C ASN A 53 -12.31 -16.53 -15.22
N LEU A 54 -11.76 -17.67 -15.65
CA LEU A 54 -12.50 -18.92 -15.82
C LEU A 54 -12.33 -19.75 -14.56
N TYR A 55 -13.44 -20.10 -13.90
CA TYR A 55 -13.45 -20.77 -12.60
C TYR A 55 -14.25 -22.06 -12.56
N GLY A 56 -14.87 -22.46 -13.64
CA GLY A 56 -15.71 -23.66 -13.68
C GLY A 56 -15.57 -24.45 -14.98
N ASP A 57 -15.41 -25.74 -14.83
CA ASP A 57 -15.46 -26.68 -15.94
C ASP A 57 -16.91 -27.06 -16.31
N ASN A 58 -17.10 -27.54 -17.52
CA ASN A 58 -18.39 -28.08 -17.96
C ASN A 58 -18.53 -29.54 -17.50
N PRO A 59 -19.42 -29.87 -16.52
CA PRO A 59 -19.56 -31.19 -15.98
C PRO A 59 -20.45 -32.12 -16.89
N SER A 60 -20.11 -32.20 -18.18
CA SER A 60 -20.89 -32.95 -19.17
C SER A 60 -20.62 -34.46 -19.20
N GLY A 61 -19.65 -34.96 -18.43
CA GLY A 61 -19.27 -36.38 -18.43
C GLY A 61 -20.29 -37.29 -17.78
N SER A 62 -20.60 -38.46 -18.44
CA SER A 62 -21.38 -39.57 -17.89
C SER A 62 -20.98 -40.87 -18.58
N GLN A 63 -21.22 -42.03 -17.95
CA GLN A 63 -21.09 -43.33 -18.58
C GLN A 63 -22.23 -43.60 -19.57
N ASP A 64 -23.40 -42.98 -19.38
CA ASP A 64 -24.54 -43.03 -20.29
C ASP A 64 -24.45 -41.86 -21.28
N PHE A 65 -24.51 -42.15 -22.58
CA PHE A 65 -24.43 -41.16 -23.63
C PHE A 65 -25.59 -40.16 -23.61
N THR A 66 -26.81 -40.66 -23.32
CA THR A 66 -28.01 -39.79 -23.25
C THR A 66 -27.89 -38.80 -22.12
N GLU A 67 -27.45 -39.25 -20.94
CA GLU A 67 -27.20 -38.41 -19.79
C GLU A 67 -26.05 -37.41 -20.04
N ALA A 68 -24.96 -37.84 -20.70
CA ALA A 68 -23.86 -36.94 -21.06
C ALA A 68 -24.30 -35.84 -22.04
N GLN A 69 -25.19 -36.20 -23.00
CA GLN A 69 -25.75 -35.25 -23.95
C GLN A 69 -26.67 -34.23 -23.25
N ASP A 70 -27.54 -34.67 -22.34
CA ASP A 70 -28.42 -33.81 -21.56
C ASP A 70 -27.59 -32.83 -20.68
N ARG A 71 -26.61 -33.35 -19.96
CA ARG A 71 -25.67 -32.50 -19.17
C ARG A 71 -24.93 -31.53 -20.03
N GLY A 72 -24.42 -31.93 -21.21
CA GLY A 72 -23.70 -31.05 -22.12
C GLY A 72 -24.56 -29.91 -22.69
N GLN A 73 -25.87 -30.10 -22.81
CA GLN A 73 -26.82 -29.08 -23.23
C GLN A 73 -27.21 -28.13 -22.10
N ASN A 74 -27.18 -28.59 -20.86
CA ASN A 74 -27.67 -27.85 -19.68
C ASN A 74 -26.54 -27.28 -18.79
N SER A 75 -25.26 -27.57 -19.08
CA SER A 75 -24.14 -27.09 -18.31
C SER A 75 -23.21 -26.24 -19.16
N MET A 76 -22.61 -25.22 -18.52
CA MET A 76 -21.65 -24.30 -19.12
C MET A 76 -20.40 -24.18 -18.23
N SER A 77 -19.27 -23.87 -18.84
CA SER A 77 -18.10 -23.42 -18.08
C SER A 77 -18.40 -22.08 -17.40
N GLY A 78 -17.98 -21.95 -16.13
CA GLY A 78 -18.12 -20.71 -15.36
C GLY A 78 -17.02 -19.70 -15.67
N GLY A 79 -17.38 -18.44 -15.83
CA GLY A 79 -16.42 -17.35 -16.02
C GLY A 79 -16.93 -16.04 -15.45
N ALA A 80 -16.01 -15.19 -14.97
CA ALA A 80 -16.31 -13.85 -14.49
C ALA A 80 -15.40 -12.83 -15.19
N GLN A 81 -16.00 -11.79 -15.76
CA GLN A 81 -15.28 -10.69 -16.38
C GLN A 81 -15.21 -9.52 -15.44
N PHE A 82 -14.02 -9.24 -14.90
CA PHE A 82 -13.78 -8.05 -14.09
C PHE A 82 -13.49 -6.84 -14.96
N LYS A 83 -14.09 -5.68 -14.58
CA LYS A 83 -13.90 -4.38 -15.22
C LYS A 83 -13.26 -3.43 -14.22
N VAL A 84 -11.94 -3.34 -14.25
CA VAL A 84 -11.19 -2.53 -13.29
C VAL A 84 -10.97 -1.14 -13.85
N THR A 85 -11.50 -0.12 -13.17
CA THR A 85 -11.35 1.27 -13.56
C THR A 85 -9.96 1.79 -13.22
N TRP A 86 -9.42 2.67 -14.08
CA TRP A 86 -8.17 3.35 -13.84
C TRP A 86 -8.30 4.36 -12.69
N CYS A 87 -7.28 4.43 -11.85
CA CYS A 87 -7.17 5.40 -10.79
C CYS A 87 -6.10 6.43 -11.12
N ASN A 88 -6.42 7.69 -10.90
CA ASN A 88 -5.53 8.81 -11.18
C ASN A 88 -4.67 9.15 -9.96
N ASP A 89 -3.39 9.41 -10.17
CA ASP A 89 -2.50 9.95 -9.14
C ASP A 89 -1.72 11.15 -9.71
N PHE A 90 -2.07 12.34 -9.22
CA PHE A 90 -1.45 13.59 -9.65
C PHE A 90 -0.51 14.13 -8.59
N GLN A 91 0.66 14.58 -9.01
CA GLN A 91 1.62 15.24 -8.13
C GLN A 91 2.17 16.49 -8.79
N VAL A 92 2.09 17.60 -8.07
CA VAL A 92 2.47 18.92 -8.59
C VAL A 92 3.49 19.58 -7.65
N PRO A 93 4.78 19.15 -7.68
CA PRO A 93 5.83 19.88 -6.97
C PRO A 93 5.98 21.28 -7.57
N SER A 94 6.06 22.26 -6.68
CA SER A 94 6.16 23.66 -7.06
C SER A 94 7.24 24.37 -6.30
N VAL A 95 7.96 25.30 -6.96
CA VAL A 95 9.06 26.06 -6.37
C VAL A 95 8.95 27.52 -6.76
N GLY A 96 9.09 28.42 -5.79
CA GLY A 96 9.12 29.87 -6.01
C GLY A 96 10.34 30.28 -6.84
N LYS A 97 10.13 31.23 -7.75
CA LYS A 97 11.15 31.69 -8.68
C LYS A 97 12.36 32.34 -8.00
N ASP A 98 12.14 32.98 -6.86
CA ASP A 98 13.16 33.54 -6.01
C ASP A 98 14.09 32.49 -5.38
N ILE A 99 13.52 31.34 -4.95
CA ILE A 99 14.26 30.21 -4.40
C ILE A 99 15.13 29.58 -5.49
N ILE A 100 14.57 29.40 -6.69
CA ILE A 100 15.31 28.85 -7.83
C ILE A 100 16.50 29.76 -8.18
N ALA A 101 16.28 31.08 -8.23
CA ALA A 101 17.33 32.03 -8.53
C ALA A 101 18.44 32.00 -7.48
N LYS A 102 18.08 31.86 -6.18
CA LYS A 102 19.04 31.81 -5.05
C LYS A 102 19.79 30.48 -5.01
N THR A 103 19.21 29.36 -5.50
CA THR A 103 19.82 28.03 -5.45
C THR A 103 20.44 27.57 -6.76
N LYS A 104 20.43 28.41 -7.80
CA LYS A 104 20.92 28.07 -9.13
C LYS A 104 22.40 27.73 -9.18
N ASN A 105 23.23 28.35 -8.32
CA ASN A 105 24.65 28.16 -8.28
C ASN A 105 25.09 27.49 -6.97
N LYS A 106 26.19 26.69 -7.01
CA LYS A 106 26.81 26.09 -5.82
C LYS A 106 27.21 27.08 -4.73
N GLN A 107 27.29 28.38 -5.05
CA GLN A 107 27.56 29.45 -4.09
C GLN A 107 26.31 29.92 -3.34
N GLY A 108 25.11 29.79 -3.94
CA GLY A 108 23.85 30.23 -3.36
C GLY A 108 23.01 29.13 -2.71
N GLY A 109 23.21 27.90 -3.11
CA GLY A 109 22.45 26.77 -2.59
C GLY A 109 23.24 25.48 -2.59
N TRP A 110 22.98 24.65 -1.62
CA TRP A 110 23.60 23.34 -1.43
C TRP A 110 23.12 22.31 -2.43
N ILE A 111 21.83 22.37 -2.77
CA ILE A 111 21.14 21.47 -3.69
C ILE A 111 20.28 22.32 -4.61
N PRO A 112 20.20 22.01 -5.91
CA PRO A 112 19.20 22.59 -6.79
C PRO A 112 17.80 22.26 -6.26
N GLN A 113 17.12 23.25 -5.69
CA GLN A 113 15.85 23.01 -5.00
C GLN A 113 14.79 22.39 -5.90
N LEU A 114 14.71 22.81 -7.16
CA LEU A 114 13.78 22.22 -8.12
C LEU A 114 13.99 20.71 -8.27
N LYS A 115 15.23 20.26 -8.46
CA LYS A 115 15.55 18.83 -8.59
C LYS A 115 15.19 18.08 -7.32
N ASN A 116 15.49 18.65 -6.15
CA ASN A 116 15.17 18.01 -4.88
C ASN A 116 13.65 17.85 -4.69
N GLU A 117 12.84 18.84 -5.06
CA GLU A 117 11.38 18.76 -4.98
C GLU A 117 10.82 17.73 -5.97
N MET A 118 11.36 17.68 -7.18
CA MET A 118 10.99 16.65 -8.17
C MET A 118 11.31 15.25 -7.66
N ASP A 119 12.53 15.01 -7.18
CA ASP A 119 12.95 13.71 -6.65
C ASP A 119 12.14 13.33 -5.39
N SER A 120 11.79 14.31 -4.55
CA SER A 120 10.92 14.10 -3.38
C SER A 120 9.51 13.72 -3.77
N SER A 121 8.96 14.36 -4.79
CA SER A 121 7.63 14.05 -5.31
C SER A 121 7.56 12.64 -5.90
N LEU A 122 8.55 12.22 -6.67
CA LEU A 122 8.64 10.86 -7.21
C LEU A 122 8.75 9.80 -6.10
N ARG A 123 9.54 10.06 -5.05
CA ARG A 123 9.59 9.17 -3.88
C ARG A 123 8.24 9.08 -3.17
N TYR A 124 7.51 10.20 -3.08
CA TYR A 124 6.18 10.22 -2.48
C TYR A 124 5.16 9.47 -3.34
N SER A 125 5.26 9.52 -4.69
CA SER A 125 4.44 8.69 -5.58
C SER A 125 4.68 7.19 -5.32
N ALA A 126 5.92 6.76 -5.26
CA ALA A 126 6.28 5.38 -4.95
C ALA A 126 5.75 4.93 -3.57
N HIS A 127 5.81 5.83 -2.57
CA HIS A 127 5.22 5.61 -1.25
C HIS A 127 3.69 5.42 -1.34
N ARG A 128 2.97 6.33 -2.01
CA ARG A 128 1.51 6.25 -2.18
C ARG A 128 1.08 4.96 -2.87
N ARG A 129 1.80 4.53 -3.90
CA ARG A 129 1.57 3.28 -4.61
C ARG A 129 1.80 2.06 -3.71
N SER A 130 2.87 2.08 -2.92
CA SER A 130 3.17 1.02 -1.95
C SER A 130 2.10 0.92 -0.87
N VAL A 131 1.56 2.04 -0.39
CA VAL A 131 0.42 2.08 0.54
C VAL A 131 -0.84 1.54 -0.13
N ALA A 132 -1.12 1.94 -1.39
CA ALA A 132 -2.30 1.52 -2.12
C ALA A 132 -2.38 -0.01 -2.29
N LEU A 133 -1.23 -0.70 -2.44
CA LEU A 133 -1.17 -2.16 -2.52
C LEU A 133 -1.77 -2.86 -1.27
N PHE A 134 -1.73 -2.21 -0.10
CA PHE A 134 -2.26 -2.75 1.16
C PHE A 134 -3.53 -2.03 1.64
N THR A 135 -4.30 -1.43 0.72
CA THR A 135 -5.59 -0.80 0.99
C THR A 135 -6.70 -1.36 0.11
N THR A 136 -7.96 -1.09 0.46
CA THR A 136 -9.12 -1.59 -0.29
C THR A 136 -9.49 -0.71 -1.50
N GLY A 137 -8.69 0.33 -1.77
CA GLY A 137 -8.91 1.28 -2.86
C GLY A 137 -9.77 2.50 -2.50
N TYR A 138 -10.28 2.58 -1.28
CA TYR A 138 -10.98 3.77 -0.78
C TYR A 138 -10.03 4.81 -0.17
N GLY A 139 -8.71 4.52 -0.13
CA GLY A 139 -7.70 5.43 0.39
C GLY A 139 -7.56 5.44 1.91
N GLU A 140 -8.07 4.43 2.60
CA GLU A 140 -7.95 4.28 4.05
C GLU A 140 -6.49 4.09 4.47
N LEU A 141 -6.04 4.85 5.47
CA LEU A 141 -4.69 4.77 5.99
C LEU A 141 -4.62 4.08 7.35
N ALA A 142 -5.43 4.51 8.28
CA ALA A 142 -5.48 4.00 9.64
C ALA A 142 -6.84 4.32 10.28
N THR A 143 -7.01 3.91 11.54
CA THR A 143 -8.14 4.32 12.38
C THR A 143 -7.64 5.02 13.63
N VAL A 144 -8.50 5.84 14.25
CA VAL A 144 -8.25 6.53 15.51
C VAL A 144 -8.57 5.58 16.66
N THR A 145 -7.61 5.25 17.53
CA THR A 145 -7.83 4.32 18.64
C THR A 145 -7.85 4.96 20.02
N ASN A 146 -7.37 6.19 20.14
CA ASN A 146 -7.37 6.92 21.42
C ASN A 146 -8.63 7.77 21.60
N ALA A 147 -8.91 8.12 22.87
CA ALA A 147 -10.01 9.01 23.22
C ALA A 147 -9.86 10.40 22.59
N ILE A 148 -10.99 10.96 22.15
CA ILE A 148 -11.05 12.30 21.55
C ILE A 148 -11.10 13.34 22.68
N GLY A 149 -10.10 14.21 22.72
CA GLY A 149 -9.95 15.26 23.71
C GLY A 149 -9.27 16.51 23.13
N ALA A 150 -8.85 17.42 23.98
CA ALA A 150 -8.11 18.64 23.56
C ALA A 150 -6.67 18.38 23.11
N GLY A 151 -6.23 17.12 23.09
CA GLY A 151 -4.91 16.72 22.59
C GLY A 151 -4.80 16.79 21.08
N PHE A 152 -3.57 16.74 20.58
CA PHE A 152 -3.23 16.80 19.16
C PHE A 152 -2.71 15.47 18.63
N VAL A 153 -2.60 14.45 19.48
CA VAL A 153 -1.95 13.17 19.16
C VAL A 153 -3.01 12.11 18.90
N ILE A 154 -2.86 11.41 17.79
CA ILE A 154 -3.65 10.24 17.42
C ILE A 154 -2.79 9.00 17.59
N THR A 155 -3.30 8.01 18.32
CA THR A 155 -2.78 6.63 18.29
C THR A 155 -3.45 5.89 17.15
N LEU A 156 -2.63 5.26 16.31
CA LEU A 156 -3.07 4.65 15.07
C LEU A 156 -3.48 3.19 15.27
N GLY A 157 -4.49 2.77 14.53
CA GLY A 157 -4.93 1.38 14.46
C GLY A 157 -5.20 0.93 13.04
N ASN A 158 -5.38 -0.37 12.88
CA ASN A 158 -5.74 -0.95 11.58
C ASN A 158 -7.15 -0.49 11.19
N PRO A 159 -7.35 0.09 9.98
CA PRO A 159 -8.63 0.64 9.56
C PRO A 159 -9.73 -0.42 9.37
N ARG A 160 -9.36 -1.70 9.25
CA ARG A 160 -10.31 -2.81 9.05
C ARG A 160 -10.70 -3.52 10.34
N THR A 161 -9.81 -3.58 11.31
CA THR A 161 -10.09 -4.25 12.60
C THR A 161 -10.41 -3.28 13.74
N GLY A 162 -10.03 -2.01 13.61
CA GLY A 162 -10.15 -1.01 14.67
C GLY A 162 -9.16 -1.19 15.84
N VAL A 163 -8.31 -2.23 15.77
CA VAL A 163 -7.32 -2.52 16.82
C VAL A 163 -6.09 -1.65 16.63
N ALA A 164 -5.49 -1.21 17.74
CA ALA A 164 -4.23 -0.45 17.71
C ALA A 164 -3.16 -1.26 16.98
N ASP A 165 -2.56 -0.66 15.94
CA ASP A 165 -1.57 -1.28 15.09
C ASP A 165 -0.46 -0.27 14.76
N ARG A 166 0.73 -0.55 15.25
CA ARG A 166 1.88 0.33 15.05
C ARG A 166 2.39 0.29 13.60
N SER A 167 2.17 -0.78 12.87
CA SER A 167 2.67 -0.95 11.51
C SER A 167 2.08 0.10 10.55
N VAL A 168 0.86 0.56 10.79
CA VAL A 168 0.19 1.56 9.93
C VAL A 168 0.85 2.94 9.96
N VAL A 169 1.74 3.23 10.93
CA VAL A 169 2.45 4.53 11.01
C VAL A 169 3.32 4.81 9.78
N TYR A 170 3.82 3.77 9.12
CA TYR A 170 4.63 3.89 7.90
C TYR A 170 3.86 4.44 6.70
N ARG A 171 2.52 4.51 6.78
CA ARG A 171 1.65 5.11 5.75
C ARG A 171 1.61 6.63 5.81
N PHE A 172 2.15 7.25 6.88
CA PHE A 172 2.04 8.68 7.14
C PHE A 172 3.37 9.41 6.94
N VAL A 173 3.26 10.60 6.36
CA VAL A 173 4.39 11.51 6.16
C VAL A 173 4.02 12.90 6.72
N LYS A 174 4.99 13.59 7.32
CA LYS A 174 4.80 14.97 7.81
C LYS A 174 4.31 15.87 6.68
N GLY A 175 3.32 16.72 6.96
CA GLY A 175 2.71 17.64 6.00
C GLY A 175 1.50 17.10 5.25
N MET A 176 1.15 15.82 5.40
CA MET A 176 -0.10 15.28 4.83
C MET A 176 -1.31 15.97 5.43
N LYS A 177 -2.29 16.30 4.59
CA LYS A 177 -3.61 16.76 5.00
C LYS A 177 -4.54 15.57 5.15
N LEU A 178 -5.15 15.42 6.31
CA LEU A 178 -6.01 14.31 6.66
C LEU A 178 -7.47 14.72 6.73
N VAL A 179 -8.35 13.79 6.39
CA VAL A 179 -9.80 13.83 6.59
C VAL A 179 -10.25 12.54 7.24
N PHE A 180 -11.42 12.55 7.86
CA PHE A 180 -11.92 11.47 8.69
C PHE A 180 -13.32 11.04 8.25
N SER A 181 -13.64 9.75 8.43
CA SER A 181 -14.99 9.21 8.20
C SER A 181 -15.28 8.10 9.20
N ALA A 182 -16.55 7.86 9.51
CA ALA A 182 -16.97 6.79 10.42
C ALA A 182 -16.70 5.38 9.86
N SER A 183 -16.52 5.24 8.56
CA SER A 183 -16.26 3.94 7.93
C SER A 183 -15.42 4.09 6.66
N ILE A 184 -14.87 2.97 6.17
CA ILE A 184 -14.09 2.94 4.93
C ILE A 184 -14.98 3.30 3.72
N SER A 185 -16.18 2.71 3.62
CA SER A 185 -17.04 2.81 2.43
C SER A 185 -18.51 3.15 2.71
N GLY A 186 -18.91 3.30 3.96
CA GLY A 186 -20.33 3.40 4.33
C GLY A 186 -20.78 4.74 4.91
N ALA A 187 -19.94 5.77 4.94
CA ALA A 187 -20.28 7.06 5.55
C ALA A 187 -19.62 8.23 4.82
N VAL A 188 -20.24 9.40 4.91
CA VAL A 188 -19.66 10.68 4.47
C VAL A 188 -18.45 11.07 5.32
N LEU A 189 -17.64 11.97 4.82
CA LEU A 189 -16.54 12.57 5.59
C LEU A 189 -17.09 13.37 6.78
N ARG A 190 -16.32 13.40 7.88
CA ARG A 190 -16.62 14.27 9.01
C ARG A 190 -16.56 15.72 8.58
N ALA A 191 -17.61 16.48 8.93
CA ALA A 191 -17.82 17.81 8.40
C ALA A 191 -16.63 18.77 8.61
N GLY A 192 -16.15 19.31 7.51
CA GLY A 192 -15.58 20.63 7.38
C GLY A 192 -14.11 20.84 7.67
N GLN A 193 -13.33 19.93 8.26
CA GLN A 193 -11.96 20.26 8.60
C GLN A 193 -10.94 19.19 8.18
N SER A 194 -9.89 19.63 7.48
CA SER A 194 -8.70 18.84 7.27
C SER A 194 -7.65 19.25 8.30
N ALA A 195 -7.03 18.28 8.96
CA ALA A 195 -5.89 18.48 9.85
C ALA A 195 -4.58 18.15 9.14
N VAL A 196 -3.49 18.84 9.47
CA VAL A 196 -2.17 18.62 8.89
C VAL A 196 -1.27 17.91 9.89
N ILE A 197 -0.52 16.93 9.43
CA ILE A 197 0.45 16.21 10.26
C ILE A 197 1.67 17.11 10.51
N THR A 198 1.94 17.41 11.78
CA THR A 198 3.11 18.17 12.22
C THR A 198 4.28 17.29 12.62
N LYS A 199 3.98 16.09 13.19
CA LYS A 199 4.98 15.09 13.60
C LYS A 199 4.45 13.68 13.38
N VAL A 200 5.33 12.77 12.94
CA VAL A 200 5.09 11.32 12.92
C VAL A 200 6.06 10.69 13.90
N ASP A 201 5.57 9.85 14.81
CA ASP A 201 6.38 9.11 15.77
C ASP A 201 6.34 7.61 15.45
N TYR A 202 7.37 7.15 14.74
CA TYR A 202 7.49 5.75 14.33
C TYR A 202 7.71 4.79 15.49
N ASN A 203 8.23 5.29 16.63
CA ASN A 203 8.47 4.46 17.80
C ASN A 203 7.19 4.18 18.59
N LEU A 204 6.31 5.15 18.68
CA LEU A 204 5.06 5.05 19.43
C LEU A 204 3.87 4.65 18.54
N GLY A 205 4.01 4.67 17.20
CA GLY A 205 2.89 4.45 16.28
C GLY A 205 1.84 5.56 16.36
N THR A 206 2.28 6.82 16.52
CA THR A 206 1.39 7.98 16.70
C THR A 206 1.70 9.09 15.71
N ILE A 207 0.69 9.91 15.42
CA ILE A 207 0.83 11.14 14.65
C ILE A 207 0.36 12.34 15.48
N THR A 208 1.00 13.49 15.31
CA THR A 208 0.58 14.76 15.92
C THR A 208 0.03 15.67 14.82
N LEU A 209 -1.13 16.24 15.07
CA LEU A 209 -1.80 17.16 14.16
C LEU A 209 -1.52 18.63 14.52
N ASP A 210 -1.85 19.54 13.62
CA ASP A 210 -1.90 20.99 13.85
C ASP A 210 -3.18 21.43 14.56
N THR A 211 -4.20 20.59 14.56
CA THR A 211 -5.55 20.86 15.08
C THR A 211 -5.85 19.90 16.23
N ALA A 212 -6.46 20.41 17.31
CA ALA A 212 -6.88 19.59 18.44
C ALA A 212 -8.00 18.61 18.02
N LEU A 213 -7.99 17.38 18.57
CA LEU A 213 -8.93 16.34 18.15
C LEU A 213 -10.40 16.72 18.38
N ASN A 214 -10.71 17.38 19.49
CA ASN A 214 -12.07 17.85 19.80
C ASN A 214 -12.52 19.03 18.92
N ALA A 215 -11.61 19.69 18.21
CA ALA A 215 -11.94 20.75 17.26
C ALA A 215 -12.37 20.20 15.88
N ILE A 216 -12.09 18.92 15.63
CA ILE A 216 -12.54 18.23 14.41
C ILE A 216 -13.97 17.75 14.63
N THR A 217 -14.92 18.45 14.03
CA THR A 217 -16.35 18.22 14.25
C THR A 217 -16.76 16.79 13.92
N GLY A 218 -17.35 16.10 14.91
CA GLY A 218 -17.88 14.76 14.75
C GLY A 218 -16.84 13.64 14.77
N LEU A 219 -15.57 13.93 15.04
CA LEU A 219 -14.53 12.90 15.20
C LEU A 219 -14.84 12.00 16.40
N THR A 220 -14.78 10.70 16.19
CA THR A 220 -15.01 9.67 17.20
C THR A 220 -13.90 8.60 17.17
N ILE A 221 -13.83 7.80 18.24
CA ILE A 221 -12.97 6.61 18.27
C ILE A 221 -13.43 5.67 17.14
N ASN A 222 -12.50 4.98 16.53
CA ASN A 222 -12.65 4.11 15.35
C ASN A 222 -12.96 4.83 14.03
N ASP A 223 -12.96 6.16 14.00
CA ASP A 223 -13.01 6.87 12.73
C ASP A 223 -11.78 6.54 11.87
N VAL A 224 -12.02 6.32 10.60
CA VAL A 224 -11.00 5.99 9.61
C VAL A 224 -10.37 7.28 9.07
N ILE A 225 -9.07 7.23 8.91
CA ILE A 225 -8.22 8.35 8.48
C ILE A 225 -7.90 8.19 6.99
N PHE A 226 -8.07 9.26 6.22
CA PHE A 226 -7.77 9.33 4.79
C PHE A 226 -6.91 10.55 4.48
N THR A 227 -6.17 10.52 3.37
CA THR A 227 -5.60 11.74 2.80
C THR A 227 -6.70 12.55 2.14
N LYS A 228 -6.69 13.87 2.33
CA LYS A 228 -7.64 14.76 1.66
C LYS A 228 -7.51 14.63 0.14
N GLY A 229 -8.62 14.35 -0.54
CA GLY A 229 -8.68 14.13 -1.98
C GLY A 229 -8.64 12.66 -2.42
N ASP A 230 -8.21 11.74 -1.54
CA ASP A 230 -8.15 10.29 -1.84
C ASP A 230 -9.46 9.55 -1.51
N ARG A 231 -10.40 10.22 -0.87
CA ARG A 231 -11.72 9.68 -0.49
C ARG A 231 -12.83 10.59 -0.99
N GLN A 232 -13.80 10.02 -1.68
CA GLN A 232 -15.01 10.74 -2.10
C GLN A 232 -15.91 11.02 -0.88
N ASP A 233 -16.42 12.24 -0.78
CA ASP A 233 -17.39 12.61 0.26
C ASP A 233 -18.79 12.12 -0.13
N SER A 234 -19.05 10.85 0.12
CA SER A 234 -20.30 10.16 -0.22
C SER A 234 -20.55 9.03 0.76
N ALA A 235 -21.81 8.70 1.00
CA ALA A 235 -22.21 7.51 1.75
C ALA A 235 -21.90 6.22 0.97
N THR A 236 -21.84 6.30 -0.36
CA THR A 236 -21.46 5.21 -1.26
C THR A 236 -20.31 5.66 -2.16
N PRO A 237 -19.10 5.81 -1.61
CA PRO A 237 -17.97 6.35 -2.37
C PRO A 237 -17.49 5.38 -3.44
N SER A 238 -16.99 5.92 -4.54
CA SER A 238 -16.21 5.18 -5.51
C SER A 238 -14.77 4.97 -4.99
N ARG A 239 -14.09 3.95 -5.49
CA ARG A 239 -12.67 3.76 -5.24
C ARG A 239 -11.89 4.77 -6.07
N LEU A 240 -11.17 5.67 -5.40
CA LEU A 240 -10.32 6.68 -6.04
C LEU A 240 -8.85 6.24 -6.09
N ARG A 241 -8.50 5.19 -5.35
CA ARG A 241 -7.16 4.63 -5.32
C ARG A 241 -7.17 3.20 -5.88
N PRO A 242 -6.04 2.70 -6.41
CA PRO A 242 -5.94 1.32 -6.84
C PRO A 242 -6.35 0.35 -5.74
N ALA A 243 -7.20 -0.62 -6.08
CA ALA A 243 -7.66 -1.66 -5.17
C ALA A 243 -6.55 -2.69 -4.94
N GLY A 244 -5.92 -2.64 -3.77
CA GLY A 244 -4.80 -3.51 -3.42
C GLY A 244 -5.21 -4.90 -2.92
N LEU A 245 -4.26 -5.62 -2.32
CA LEU A 245 -4.44 -6.99 -1.82
C LEU A 245 -5.67 -7.16 -0.93
N PRO A 246 -5.97 -6.27 0.06
CA PRO A 246 -7.14 -6.43 0.91
C PRO A 246 -8.48 -6.35 0.18
N ALA A 247 -8.53 -5.70 -0.99
CA ALA A 247 -9.74 -5.65 -1.80
C ALA A 247 -9.95 -6.94 -2.59
N TRP A 248 -8.88 -7.46 -3.17
CA TRP A 248 -8.91 -8.69 -3.96
C TRP A 248 -9.02 -9.94 -3.10
N ILE A 249 -8.37 -9.94 -1.93
CA ILE A 249 -8.26 -11.06 -1.00
C ILE A 249 -8.77 -10.60 0.38
N PRO A 250 -10.10 -10.48 0.56
CA PRO A 250 -10.67 -9.96 1.80
C PRO A 250 -10.48 -10.94 2.97
N THR A 251 -10.39 -10.42 4.18
CA THR A 251 -10.30 -11.22 5.43
C THR A 251 -11.62 -11.84 5.87
N THR A 252 -12.71 -11.49 5.20
CA THR A 252 -14.06 -12.02 5.43
C THR A 252 -14.67 -12.34 4.07
N ALA A 253 -15.28 -13.51 3.95
CA ALA A 253 -15.94 -13.90 2.71
C ALA A 253 -16.98 -12.85 2.28
N PRO A 254 -17.05 -12.51 0.98
CA PRO A 254 -18.04 -11.60 0.46
C PRO A 254 -19.47 -12.05 0.82
N SER A 255 -20.36 -11.13 1.12
CA SER A 255 -21.76 -11.40 1.43
C SER A 255 -22.68 -11.01 0.25
N GLY A 256 -23.88 -11.57 0.22
CA GLY A 256 -24.80 -11.44 -0.93
C GLY A 256 -25.06 -10.00 -1.34
N GLY A 257 -25.11 -9.78 -2.66
CA GLY A 257 -25.30 -8.45 -3.26
C GLY A 257 -24.03 -7.63 -3.42
N GLU A 258 -22.84 -8.19 -3.17
CA GLU A 258 -21.57 -7.51 -3.45
C GLU A 258 -21.40 -7.34 -4.97
N SER A 259 -21.04 -6.11 -5.36
CA SER A 259 -20.58 -5.82 -6.72
C SER A 259 -19.13 -5.34 -6.66
N PHE A 260 -18.19 -6.22 -7.02
CA PHE A 260 -16.77 -5.92 -7.06
C PHE A 260 -16.30 -5.90 -8.52
N PHE A 261 -16.02 -4.70 -9.02
CA PHE A 261 -15.65 -4.50 -10.44
C PHE A 261 -16.62 -5.18 -11.42
N GLY A 262 -17.93 -5.08 -11.12
CA GLY A 262 -19.00 -5.62 -11.96
C GLY A 262 -19.34 -7.10 -11.73
N GLN A 263 -18.65 -7.78 -10.80
CA GLN A 263 -18.88 -9.18 -10.49
C GLN A 263 -19.36 -9.39 -9.05
N ASP A 264 -20.28 -10.34 -8.88
CA ASP A 264 -20.68 -10.85 -7.58
C ASP A 264 -19.76 -12.04 -7.21
N ARG A 265 -18.85 -11.80 -6.26
CA ARG A 265 -17.88 -12.80 -5.82
C ARG A 265 -18.49 -13.86 -4.90
N THR A 266 -19.74 -13.68 -4.45
CA THR A 266 -20.44 -14.67 -3.61
C THR A 266 -20.81 -15.93 -4.40
N THR A 267 -20.83 -15.85 -5.73
CA THR A 267 -21.19 -16.97 -6.61
C THR A 267 -20.16 -18.09 -6.61
N ASN A 268 -18.89 -17.76 -6.39
CA ASN A 268 -17.82 -18.75 -6.34
C ASN A 268 -16.63 -18.29 -5.49
N SER A 269 -16.14 -19.17 -4.62
CA SER A 269 -14.97 -18.91 -3.74
C SER A 269 -13.67 -18.67 -4.51
N PHE A 270 -13.55 -19.13 -5.76
CA PHE A 270 -12.39 -18.84 -6.61
C PHE A 270 -12.22 -17.36 -6.97
N LEU A 271 -13.25 -16.53 -6.75
CA LEU A 271 -13.24 -15.12 -7.14
C LEU A 271 -12.69 -14.15 -6.08
N TYR A 272 -12.37 -14.64 -4.86
CA TYR A 272 -11.89 -13.75 -3.78
C TYR A 272 -10.70 -14.29 -2.97
N GLY A 273 -10.07 -15.37 -3.41
CA GLY A 273 -8.93 -15.97 -2.71
C GLY A 273 -9.32 -16.77 -1.46
N TRP A 274 -8.33 -17.32 -0.78
CA TRP A 274 -8.53 -18.17 0.39
C TRP A 274 -8.34 -17.40 1.69
N ILE A 275 -9.19 -17.71 2.68
CA ILE A 275 -9.13 -17.08 4.00
C ILE A 275 -8.67 -18.12 5.00
N VAL A 276 -7.53 -17.88 5.63
CA VAL A 276 -6.98 -18.72 6.71
C VAL A 276 -7.06 -17.94 8.02
N ASP A 277 -7.91 -18.40 8.92
CA ASP A 277 -8.11 -17.76 10.23
C ASP A 277 -7.11 -18.31 11.25
N CYS A 278 -6.11 -17.47 11.60
CA CYS A 278 -5.12 -17.74 12.63
C CYS A 278 -5.43 -17.00 13.95
N THR A 279 -6.64 -16.47 14.12
CA THR A 279 -7.06 -15.81 15.38
C THR A 279 -7.39 -16.81 16.48
N SER A 280 -7.66 -18.06 16.10
CA SER A 280 -8.01 -19.13 17.03
C SER A 280 -6.81 -19.53 17.90
N THR A 281 -7.05 -19.78 19.17
CA THR A 281 -6.02 -20.22 20.10
C THR A 281 -5.38 -21.53 19.64
N GLY A 282 -4.07 -21.54 19.49
CA GLY A 282 -3.29 -22.72 19.11
C GLY A 282 -2.89 -22.81 17.62
N VAL A 283 -3.38 -21.94 16.76
CA VAL A 283 -2.92 -21.88 15.38
C VAL A 283 -1.71 -20.95 15.29
N SER A 284 -0.54 -21.52 15.02
CA SER A 284 0.70 -20.74 14.83
C SER A 284 0.75 -20.12 13.44
N ILE A 285 1.54 -19.02 13.30
CA ILE A 285 1.81 -18.39 11.98
C ILE A 285 2.32 -19.43 10.97
N MET A 286 3.20 -20.34 11.42
CA MET A 286 3.74 -21.42 10.59
C MET A 286 2.65 -22.35 10.05
N GLN A 287 1.70 -22.76 10.91
CA GLN A 287 0.59 -23.60 10.49
C GLN A 287 -0.33 -22.87 9.51
N GLY A 288 -0.60 -21.60 9.76
CA GLY A 288 -1.37 -20.76 8.84
C GLY A 288 -0.71 -20.64 7.46
N LEU A 289 0.61 -20.41 7.42
CA LEU A 289 1.37 -20.35 6.17
C LEU A 289 1.33 -21.66 5.39
N VAL A 290 1.50 -22.82 6.07
CA VAL A 290 1.39 -24.15 5.44
C VAL A 290 -0.02 -24.38 4.90
N ALA A 291 -1.06 -24.04 5.67
CA ALA A 291 -2.43 -24.19 5.22
C ALA A 291 -2.73 -23.30 4.00
N ALA A 292 -2.32 -22.03 4.04
CA ALA A 292 -2.48 -21.11 2.92
C ALA A 292 -1.75 -21.62 1.66
N ALA A 293 -0.50 -22.07 1.80
CA ALA A 293 0.28 -22.61 0.69
C ALA A 293 -0.38 -23.84 0.06
N ASN A 294 -0.90 -24.74 0.88
CA ASN A 294 -1.61 -25.92 0.38
C ASN A 294 -2.86 -25.55 -0.42
N TYR A 295 -3.67 -24.59 0.04
CA TYR A 295 -4.82 -24.12 -0.71
C TYR A 295 -4.43 -23.49 -2.04
N VAL A 296 -3.45 -22.59 -2.00
CA VAL A 296 -2.98 -21.87 -3.18
C VAL A 296 -2.33 -22.80 -4.21
N SER A 297 -1.57 -23.81 -3.76
CA SER A 297 -0.95 -24.82 -4.61
C SER A 297 -1.98 -25.77 -5.22
N THR A 298 -2.86 -26.35 -4.38
CA THR A 298 -3.77 -27.42 -4.80
C THR A 298 -4.91 -26.90 -5.66
N ILE A 299 -5.48 -25.75 -5.31
CA ILE A 299 -6.69 -25.23 -5.95
C ILE A 299 -6.37 -24.09 -6.90
N GLY A 300 -5.47 -23.19 -6.51
CA GLY A 300 -5.02 -22.09 -7.35
C GLY A 300 -4.02 -22.48 -8.42
N HIS A 301 -3.47 -23.72 -8.34
CA HIS A 301 -2.43 -24.24 -9.23
C HIS A 301 -1.20 -23.32 -9.34
N ALA A 302 -0.92 -22.54 -8.29
CA ALA A 302 0.22 -21.66 -8.24
C ALA A 302 1.51 -22.45 -8.11
N SER A 303 2.48 -22.15 -8.97
CA SER A 303 3.83 -22.75 -8.94
C SER A 303 4.87 -21.87 -8.28
N ARG A 304 4.60 -20.57 -8.18
CA ARG A 304 5.50 -19.58 -7.58
C ARG A 304 4.73 -18.83 -6.50
N MET A 305 5.01 -19.16 -5.25
CA MET A 305 4.32 -18.53 -4.13
C MET A 305 5.29 -17.70 -3.31
N VAL A 306 4.80 -16.61 -2.75
CA VAL A 306 5.54 -15.76 -1.81
C VAL A 306 4.61 -15.41 -0.66
N ALA A 307 5.08 -15.59 0.58
CA ALA A 307 4.38 -15.10 1.76
C ALA A 307 4.85 -13.69 2.13
N VAL A 308 3.89 -12.82 2.38
CA VAL A 308 4.11 -11.43 2.79
C VAL A 308 3.58 -11.24 4.20
N LEU A 309 4.44 -10.84 5.11
CA LEU A 309 4.10 -10.57 6.51
C LEU A 309 4.53 -9.17 6.90
N SER A 310 3.93 -8.63 7.97
CA SER A 310 4.46 -7.43 8.61
C SER A 310 5.82 -7.72 9.27
N PRO A 311 6.66 -6.71 9.51
CA PRO A 311 7.93 -6.89 10.21
C PRO A 311 7.77 -7.52 11.60
N ALA A 312 6.69 -7.18 12.34
CA ALA A 312 6.42 -7.75 13.65
C ALA A 312 6.08 -9.25 13.57
N LYS A 313 5.19 -9.64 12.64
CA LYS A 313 4.83 -11.06 12.41
C LYS A 313 5.99 -11.87 11.84
N PHE A 314 6.87 -11.25 11.05
CA PHE A 314 8.10 -11.90 10.59
C PHE A 314 9.06 -12.20 11.76
N ILE A 315 9.23 -11.26 12.70
CA ILE A 315 10.02 -11.46 13.92
C ILE A 315 9.41 -12.56 14.79
N GLU A 316 8.09 -12.56 14.98
CA GLU A 316 7.36 -13.58 15.71
C GLU A 316 7.57 -14.99 15.09
N LEU A 317 7.47 -15.10 13.76
CA LEU A 317 7.77 -16.34 13.03
C LEU A 317 9.23 -16.77 13.24
N SER A 318 10.17 -15.84 13.13
CA SER A 318 11.59 -16.09 13.36
C SER A 318 11.85 -16.63 14.76
N ALA A 319 11.27 -16.00 15.80
CA ALA A 319 11.41 -16.45 17.19
C ALA A 319 10.77 -17.83 17.44
N ALA A 320 9.67 -18.14 16.75
CA ALA A 320 9.04 -19.46 16.82
C ALA A 320 9.89 -20.55 16.16
N LEU A 321 10.69 -20.19 15.16
CA LEU A 321 11.64 -21.11 14.51
C LEU A 321 12.90 -21.30 15.34
N ASP A 322 13.36 -20.31 16.10
CA ASP A 322 14.52 -20.42 16.99
C ASP A 322 14.40 -21.54 18.04
N ASN A 323 13.16 -21.90 18.38
CA ASN A 323 12.87 -23.00 19.29
C ASN A 323 12.85 -24.40 18.61
N LYS A 324 13.01 -24.46 17.30
CA LYS A 324 13.03 -25.69 16.50
C LYS A 324 14.35 -25.76 15.73
N GLN A 325 15.00 -26.91 15.75
CA GLN A 325 16.32 -27.16 15.21
C GLN A 325 16.60 -26.55 13.83
N TYR A 326 17.69 -25.78 13.71
CA TYR A 326 18.16 -25.11 12.49
C TYR A 326 18.81 -26.04 11.48
N THR A 327 18.61 -25.76 10.20
CA THR A 327 19.64 -26.04 9.21
C THR A 327 20.34 -24.71 8.91
N MET A 328 21.52 -24.51 9.51
CA MET A 328 22.37 -23.36 9.18
C MET A 328 22.83 -23.51 7.73
N ILE A 329 22.46 -22.61 6.87
CA ILE A 329 23.18 -22.40 5.62
C ILE A 329 24.46 -21.66 6.01
N THR A 330 25.54 -22.41 6.10
CA THR A 330 26.90 -21.95 6.41
C THR A 330 27.40 -21.02 5.31
N GLY A 331 27.40 -19.73 5.61
CA GLY A 331 28.00 -18.71 4.78
C GLY A 331 28.29 -17.45 5.57
N ARG A 332 29.55 -17.33 6.08
CA ARG A 332 30.13 -16.12 6.67
C ARG A 332 29.36 -15.50 7.84
N GLY A 333 29.63 -15.97 9.05
CA GLY A 333 29.64 -15.19 10.32
C GLY A 333 28.49 -14.25 10.64
N GLY A 334 27.27 -14.44 10.08
CA GLY A 334 26.10 -13.64 10.38
C GLY A 334 25.12 -14.40 11.26
N VAL A 335 24.64 -13.77 12.34
CA VAL A 335 23.57 -14.30 13.19
C VAL A 335 22.25 -13.75 12.67
N GLY A 336 21.25 -14.62 12.44
CA GLY A 336 19.91 -14.25 11.99
C GLY A 336 19.52 -14.80 10.61
N TYR A 337 18.23 -14.67 10.27
CA TYR A 337 17.71 -15.19 8.99
C TYR A 337 17.72 -14.09 7.92
N LYS A 338 18.37 -14.37 6.79
CA LYS A 338 18.29 -13.53 5.60
C LYS A 338 16.96 -13.73 4.88
N THR A 339 16.47 -14.95 4.84
CA THR A 339 15.20 -15.37 4.22
C THR A 339 14.71 -16.61 4.96
N ILE A 340 13.43 -16.63 5.30
CA ILE A 340 12.76 -17.80 5.84
C ILE A 340 12.05 -18.46 4.66
N VAL A 341 12.26 -19.76 4.47
CA VAL A 341 11.54 -20.57 3.48
C VAL A 341 10.74 -21.62 4.24
N VAL A 342 9.44 -21.64 4.03
CA VAL A 342 8.53 -22.63 4.57
C VAL A 342 8.26 -23.67 3.48
N TYR A 343 8.38 -24.93 3.80
CA TYR A 343 8.06 -26.03 2.89
C TYR A 343 6.65 -26.53 3.16
N ALA A 344 5.81 -26.49 2.14
CA ALA A 344 4.44 -26.95 2.20
C ALA A 344 4.13 -27.78 0.94
N ASP A 345 3.72 -29.02 1.11
CA ASP A 345 3.30 -29.94 0.03
C ASP A 345 4.27 -29.98 -1.18
N GLY A 346 5.56 -30.01 -0.88
CA GLY A 346 6.62 -30.05 -1.91
C GLY A 346 6.92 -28.72 -2.59
N VAL A 347 6.26 -27.62 -2.18
CA VAL A 347 6.49 -26.29 -2.71
C VAL A 347 7.27 -25.44 -1.71
N GLU A 348 8.20 -24.64 -2.21
CA GLU A 348 8.95 -23.67 -1.43
C GLU A 348 8.18 -22.37 -1.32
N LEU A 349 7.90 -21.93 -0.09
CA LEU A 349 7.26 -20.66 0.23
C LEU A 349 8.27 -19.72 0.88
N PRO A 350 8.95 -18.85 0.11
CA PRO A 350 9.78 -17.80 0.68
C PRO A 350 8.91 -16.77 1.40
N VAL A 351 9.33 -16.39 2.62
CA VAL A 351 8.64 -15.40 3.44
C VAL A 351 9.40 -14.09 3.40
N ILE A 352 8.72 -13.02 3.01
CA ILE A 352 9.25 -11.66 2.99
C ILE A 352 8.52 -10.79 4.02
N SER A 353 9.22 -9.81 4.57
CA SER A 353 8.59 -8.77 5.39
C SER A 353 8.37 -7.52 4.58
N ASP A 354 7.16 -6.94 4.67
CA ASP A 354 6.82 -5.66 4.06
C ASP A 354 6.31 -4.67 5.11
N GLN A 355 6.89 -3.48 5.14
CA GLN A 355 6.57 -2.47 6.16
C GLN A 355 5.14 -1.90 6.05
N TYR A 356 4.48 -2.07 4.91
CA TYR A 356 3.12 -1.59 4.68
C TYR A 356 2.05 -2.63 4.98
N CYS A 357 2.47 -3.91 5.15
CA CYS A 357 1.59 -4.97 5.61
C CYS A 357 1.23 -4.75 7.08
N THR A 358 -0.04 -4.90 7.43
CA THR A 358 -0.55 -4.72 8.79
C THR A 358 -0.27 -5.94 9.67
N ASP A 359 -0.16 -5.74 10.99
CA ASP A 359 0.13 -6.84 11.93
C ASP A 359 -1.02 -7.84 12.06
N SER A 360 -2.25 -7.44 11.71
CA SER A 360 -3.42 -8.31 11.75
C SER A 360 -3.62 -9.18 10.50
N GLU A 361 -2.78 -9.01 9.48
CA GLU A 361 -2.93 -9.72 8.20
C GLU A 361 -1.58 -10.16 7.64
N GLY A 362 -1.62 -11.27 6.91
CA GLY A 362 -0.53 -11.74 6.06
C GLY A 362 -1.10 -12.24 4.74
N TYR A 363 -0.29 -12.34 3.73
CA TYR A 363 -0.74 -12.76 2.41
C TYR A 363 0.18 -13.85 1.87
N VAL A 364 -0.40 -14.85 1.21
CA VAL A 364 0.32 -15.78 0.34
C VAL A 364 -0.17 -15.51 -1.07
N ILE A 365 0.73 -15.10 -1.93
CA ILE A 365 0.39 -14.65 -3.28
C ILE A 365 1.23 -15.38 -4.31
N ASP A 366 0.66 -15.61 -5.49
CA ASP A 366 1.44 -15.86 -6.71
C ASP A 366 1.71 -14.51 -7.37
N PRO A 367 2.97 -14.06 -7.43
CA PRO A 367 3.31 -12.80 -8.09
C PRO A 367 2.91 -12.74 -9.57
N GLY A 368 2.75 -13.91 -10.21
CA GLY A 368 2.32 -14.00 -11.60
C GLY A 368 0.82 -13.78 -11.78
N ALA A 369 0.02 -13.92 -10.72
CA ALA A 369 -1.43 -13.68 -10.76
C ALA A 369 -1.81 -12.22 -10.49
N ILE A 370 -0.91 -11.45 -9.88
CA ILE A 370 -1.16 -10.05 -9.53
C ILE A 370 -0.40 -9.16 -10.51
N HIS A 371 -1.12 -8.22 -11.11
CA HIS A 371 -0.56 -7.28 -12.07
C HIS A 371 -0.79 -5.84 -11.62
N HIS A 372 0.10 -4.97 -12.08
CA HIS A 372 0.00 -3.53 -11.92
C HIS A 372 -0.03 -2.87 -13.30
N PRO A 373 -1.18 -2.89 -14.00
CA PRO A 373 -1.31 -2.22 -15.28
C PRO A 373 -1.38 -0.71 -15.13
N SER A 374 -0.80 -0.01 -16.10
CA SER A 374 -0.85 1.45 -16.23
C SER A 374 -1.02 1.89 -17.68
N ILE A 375 -1.58 3.07 -17.88
CA ILE A 375 -1.63 3.73 -19.18
C ILE A 375 -0.31 4.46 -19.39
N GLY A 376 0.59 3.87 -20.16
CA GLY A 376 1.95 4.39 -20.36
C GLY A 376 2.82 4.25 -19.09
N ASP A 377 3.94 4.96 -19.07
CA ASP A 377 4.85 4.99 -17.93
C ASP A 377 4.17 5.68 -16.72
N ALA A 378 4.21 5.06 -15.55
CA ALA A 378 3.60 5.61 -14.35
C ALA A 378 4.63 5.70 -13.20
N PRO A 379 4.90 6.89 -12.62
CA PRO A 379 4.41 8.20 -13.05
C PRO A 379 5.24 8.78 -14.23
N HIS A 380 4.61 9.58 -15.06
CA HIS A 380 5.28 10.33 -16.12
C HIS A 380 5.06 11.85 -15.95
N ILE A 381 5.88 12.65 -16.60
CA ILE A 381 5.71 14.11 -16.63
C ILE A 381 4.67 14.45 -17.69
N ASP A 382 3.64 15.21 -17.31
CA ASP A 382 2.73 15.82 -18.27
C ASP A 382 3.51 16.77 -19.20
N ASN A 383 3.54 16.42 -20.46
CA ASN A 383 4.27 17.13 -21.53
C ASN A 383 3.37 17.38 -22.75
N GLU A 384 2.06 17.31 -22.61
CA GLU A 384 1.12 17.47 -23.72
C GLU A 384 1.25 18.84 -24.41
N ASP A 385 1.56 19.89 -23.62
CA ASP A 385 1.81 21.24 -24.12
C ASP A 385 3.23 21.45 -24.68
N GLY A 386 4.07 20.42 -24.71
CA GLY A 386 5.49 20.49 -25.09
C GLY A 386 6.40 21.14 -24.05
N ASN A 387 5.88 21.49 -22.87
CA ASN A 387 6.62 22.12 -21.79
C ASN A 387 6.59 21.25 -20.52
N GLN A 388 7.73 20.73 -20.09
CA GLN A 388 7.85 19.94 -18.85
C GLN A 388 7.74 20.79 -17.57
N VAL A 389 7.91 22.10 -17.69
CA VAL A 389 7.92 23.04 -16.57
C VAL A 389 6.96 24.18 -16.88
N LEU A 390 5.92 24.29 -16.06
CA LEU A 390 4.87 25.29 -16.23
C LEU A 390 5.06 26.45 -15.25
N ARG A 391 4.49 27.59 -15.57
CA ARG A 391 4.38 28.71 -14.63
C ARG A 391 3.16 28.51 -13.74
N GLN A 392 3.33 28.77 -12.44
CA GLN A 392 2.17 28.82 -11.54
C GLN A 392 1.23 29.95 -11.93
N SER A 393 -0.08 29.65 -11.96
CA SER A 393 -1.10 30.63 -12.31
C SER A 393 -1.32 31.69 -11.23
N SER A 394 -1.05 31.36 -9.96
CA SER A 394 -1.37 32.20 -8.78
C SER A 394 -0.15 32.77 -8.08
N ALA A 395 1.06 32.40 -8.47
CA ALA A 395 2.31 32.82 -7.81
C ALA A 395 3.46 32.97 -8.80
N ALA A 396 4.49 33.74 -8.43
CA ALA A 396 5.75 33.83 -9.17
C ALA A 396 6.60 32.58 -8.91
N GLY A 397 6.19 31.46 -9.48
CA GLY A 397 6.83 30.15 -9.33
C GLY A 397 6.74 29.32 -10.60
N ILE A 398 7.36 28.15 -10.53
CA ILE A 398 7.25 27.10 -11.54
C ILE A 398 6.73 25.84 -10.88
N GLU A 399 6.04 25.02 -11.65
CA GLU A 399 5.52 23.71 -11.25
C GLU A 399 5.86 22.67 -12.32
N VAL A 400 6.00 21.44 -11.89
CA VAL A 400 6.09 20.25 -12.74
C VAL A 400 4.91 19.37 -12.40
N ARG A 401 4.25 18.82 -13.41
CA ARG A 401 3.10 17.94 -13.21
C ARG A 401 3.51 16.51 -13.52
N TYR A 402 3.31 15.65 -12.54
CA TYR A 402 3.41 14.19 -12.71
C TYR A 402 2.01 13.62 -12.66
N GLU A 403 1.76 12.69 -13.53
CA GLU A 403 0.52 11.94 -13.56
C GLU A 403 0.79 10.44 -13.69
N ALA A 404 -0.12 9.65 -13.15
CA ALA A 404 -0.16 8.22 -13.29
C ALA A 404 -1.61 7.77 -13.39
N PHE A 405 -1.89 6.89 -14.34
CA PHE A 405 -3.17 6.20 -14.51
C PHE A 405 -2.90 4.72 -14.31
N GLU A 406 -3.25 4.20 -13.15
CA GLU A 406 -2.84 2.87 -12.73
C GLU A 406 -3.95 2.13 -11.97
N CYS A 407 -3.90 0.81 -11.98
CA CYS A 407 -4.74 -0.03 -11.14
C CYS A 407 -3.96 -1.27 -10.68
N PHE A 408 -4.50 -2.01 -9.72
CA PHE A 408 -4.03 -3.35 -9.37
C PHE A 408 -5.10 -4.35 -9.76
N THR A 409 -4.67 -5.48 -10.32
CA THR A 409 -5.54 -6.58 -10.71
C THR A 409 -5.03 -7.89 -10.15
N ASN A 410 -5.94 -8.82 -9.91
CA ASN A 410 -5.64 -10.19 -9.57
C ASN A 410 -6.36 -11.09 -10.58
N GLU A 411 -5.61 -11.60 -11.56
CA GLU A 411 -6.15 -12.39 -12.65
C GLU A 411 -6.49 -13.81 -12.23
N ASN A 412 -5.88 -14.30 -11.15
CA ASN A 412 -6.22 -15.59 -10.54
C ASN A 412 -6.36 -15.48 -9.02
N PRO A 413 -7.51 -15.01 -8.49
CA PRO A 413 -7.69 -14.88 -7.05
C PRO A 413 -7.57 -16.22 -6.30
N ALA A 414 -7.88 -17.36 -6.92
CA ALA A 414 -7.71 -18.68 -6.33
C ALA A 414 -6.23 -19.02 -6.02
N ALA A 415 -5.27 -18.38 -6.75
CA ALA A 415 -3.84 -18.52 -6.50
C ALA A 415 -3.34 -17.59 -5.40
N THR A 416 -4.22 -17.07 -4.55
CA THR A 416 -3.88 -16.14 -3.47
C THR A 416 -4.63 -16.49 -2.19
N ALA A 417 -4.03 -16.19 -1.04
CA ALA A 417 -4.64 -16.40 0.27
C ALA A 417 -4.32 -15.25 1.24
N VAL A 418 -5.22 -15.00 2.18
CA VAL A 418 -5.01 -14.10 3.31
C VAL A 418 -4.96 -14.89 4.61
N LEU A 419 -3.99 -14.56 5.46
CA LEU A 419 -3.91 -15.02 6.84
C LEU A 419 -4.45 -13.90 7.73
N LYS A 420 -5.41 -14.23 8.57
CA LYS A 420 -5.98 -13.29 9.54
C LYS A 420 -5.38 -13.58 10.90
N PHE A 421 -4.69 -12.61 11.48
CA PHE A 421 -4.10 -12.67 12.81
C PHE A 421 -4.93 -11.90 13.83
N ALA A 422 -4.75 -12.28 15.12
CA ALA A 422 -5.39 -11.56 16.24
C ALA A 422 -4.75 -10.20 16.50
#